data_ffa7e71165db92d45fa9180bf1503227
#
_entry.id   ffa7e71165db92d45fa9180bf1503227
#
_cell.length_a   1.000
_cell.length_b   1.000
_cell.length_c   1.000
_cell.angle_alpha   90.00
_cell.angle_beta   90.00
_cell.angle_gamma   90.00
#
_symmetry.space_group_name_H-M   'P 1'
#
loop_
_entity.id
_entity.type
_entity.pdbx_description
1 polymer ?
#
loop_
_entity_poly.entity_id
_entity_poly.type
_entity_poly.pdbx_seq_one_letter_code
_entity_poly.pdbx_strand_id
1 'polypeptide(L)'
;MGIFNNLFDIDSRDSYAVTGLNKELNSLYIYNYFIKNKKNNLVITNSLYEANDVYNRLLNYTNKVLFFPMDDFITSEVTDISPEFVIDRLTTLNKLLGSGKYIVVTNLMGILRYLPNTKLYKNKIIDINKDMDIDRDDFINKLFDLGYEKVPVVSRTGEMAIRGYVIDIFPIEFDNPIRIEFWGDTIDSIKYFVLDDQISNTSIDSVKIYPYTEFLIDGKIGDNIIRKQKYLLNYSDSVSGLWDYVSDSVIFYYDYNQIINSYSLLRENILEYDSELDDDIKTNYMWNIEDISNKHNIYILDIDNLIDLDVNNKKYVSHSIDNYCGNFEKLKLDLIRYIKSGKTVILCVDDRNVVKRIVTYLELDDIIFTDENNIIKIGRASCRERV
;
A
#
# COMPACT_ATOMS: atom_id res chain seq x y z
N MET A 1 -5.45 -25.42 -1.86
CA MET A 1 -5.82 -24.98 -0.50
C MET A 1 -4.54 -24.80 0.29
N GLY A 2 -4.21 -23.56 0.65
CA GLY A 2 -2.89 -23.26 1.21
C GLY A 2 -2.63 -23.91 2.56
N ILE A 3 -1.41 -24.29 2.79
CA ILE A 3 -0.92 -24.97 4.02
C ILE A 3 -1.26 -24.16 5.28
N PHE A 4 -1.48 -22.85 5.12
CA PHE A 4 -1.71 -21.92 6.23
C PHE A 4 -3.18 -21.65 6.56
N ASN A 5 -4.15 -22.18 5.81
CA ASN A 5 -5.57 -21.78 5.90
C ASN A 5 -6.27 -22.10 7.24
N ASN A 6 -5.68 -22.94 8.09
CA ASN A 6 -6.28 -23.37 9.37
C ASN A 6 -5.34 -23.13 10.56
N LEU A 7 -4.32 -22.30 10.43
CA LEU A 7 -3.39 -22.03 11.52
C LEU A 7 -3.98 -21.17 12.63
N PHE A 8 -4.94 -20.31 12.28
CA PHE A 8 -5.50 -19.32 13.18
C PHE A 8 -7.01 -19.47 13.31
N ASP A 9 -7.49 -19.28 14.53
CA ASP A 9 -8.92 -19.10 14.78
C ASP A 9 -9.32 -17.66 14.42
N ILE A 10 -9.87 -17.48 13.22
CA ILE A 10 -10.27 -16.19 12.68
C ILE A 10 -11.78 -16.04 12.82
N ASP A 11 -12.21 -15.06 13.61
CA ASP A 11 -13.59 -14.59 13.69
C ASP A 11 -13.74 -13.35 12.80
N SER A 12 -14.85 -13.28 12.07
CA SER A 12 -15.11 -12.20 11.10
C SER A 12 -16.21 -11.25 11.55
N ARG A 13 -16.74 -11.39 12.74
CA ARG A 13 -17.96 -10.67 13.17
C ARG A 13 -17.71 -9.51 14.10
N ASP A 14 -16.75 -9.62 15.00
CA ASP A 14 -16.56 -8.67 16.09
C ASP A 14 -15.12 -8.12 16.12
N SER A 15 -14.94 -6.98 16.78
CA SER A 15 -13.62 -6.46 17.09
C SER A 15 -12.98 -7.30 18.20
N TYR A 16 -11.68 -7.57 18.08
CA TYR A 16 -10.92 -8.31 19.09
C TYR A 16 -9.42 -7.99 19.06
N ALA A 17 -8.75 -8.32 20.14
CA ALA A 17 -7.29 -8.26 20.21
C ALA A 17 -6.65 -9.60 19.85
N VAL A 18 -5.43 -9.56 19.35
CA VAL A 18 -4.57 -10.70 19.05
C VAL A 18 -3.23 -10.50 19.73
N THR A 19 -2.82 -11.44 20.57
CA THR A 19 -1.56 -11.34 21.32
C THR A 19 -0.72 -12.60 21.18
N GLY A 20 0.60 -12.46 21.38
CA GLY A 20 1.54 -13.59 21.45
C GLY A 20 2.02 -14.11 20.09
N LEU A 21 1.75 -13.42 19.01
CA LEU A 21 2.34 -13.67 17.70
C LEU A 21 3.63 -12.85 17.54
N ASN A 22 4.66 -13.45 16.94
CA ASN A 22 5.83 -12.70 16.50
C ASN A 22 5.55 -11.95 15.19
N LYS A 23 6.49 -11.13 14.73
CA LYS A 23 6.30 -10.26 13.54
C LYS A 23 5.95 -11.03 12.27
N GLU A 24 6.55 -12.20 12.07
CA GLU A 24 6.29 -13.07 10.91
C GLU A 24 4.87 -13.64 10.96
N LEU A 25 4.44 -14.09 12.12
CA LEU A 25 3.12 -14.64 12.31
C LEU A 25 2.02 -13.60 12.31
N ASN A 26 2.31 -12.37 12.71
CA ASN A 26 1.38 -11.24 12.57
C ASN A 26 1.03 -10.99 11.08
N SER A 27 2.04 -10.95 10.22
CA SER A 27 1.82 -10.78 8.78
C SER A 27 1.07 -11.97 8.17
N LEU A 28 1.40 -13.18 8.60
CA LEU A 28 0.71 -14.40 8.18
C LEU A 28 -0.74 -14.43 8.69
N TYR A 29 -1.02 -13.91 9.89
CA TYR A 29 -2.36 -13.78 10.44
C TYR A 29 -3.22 -12.82 9.59
N ILE A 30 -2.69 -11.64 9.25
CA ILE A 30 -3.35 -10.65 8.39
C ILE A 30 -3.67 -11.27 7.02
N TYR A 31 -2.71 -11.99 6.43
CA TYR A 31 -2.91 -12.68 5.15
C TYR A 31 -4.02 -13.76 5.24
N ASN A 32 -3.99 -14.60 6.28
CA ASN A 32 -5.03 -15.63 6.48
C ASN A 32 -6.42 -15.01 6.67
N TYR A 33 -6.49 -13.89 7.39
CA TYR A 33 -7.73 -13.14 7.55
C TYR A 33 -8.27 -12.66 6.20
N PHE A 34 -7.39 -12.09 5.36
CA PHE A 34 -7.74 -11.61 4.02
C PHE A 34 -8.30 -12.73 3.13
N ILE A 35 -7.64 -13.88 3.10
CA ILE A 35 -8.07 -15.02 2.28
C ILE A 35 -9.41 -15.60 2.76
N LYS A 36 -9.59 -15.70 4.09
CA LYS A 36 -10.80 -16.29 4.68
C LYS A 36 -12.02 -15.39 4.50
N ASN A 37 -11.88 -14.10 4.74
CA ASN A 37 -13.03 -13.18 4.75
C ASN A 37 -13.28 -12.48 3.41
N LYS A 38 -12.32 -12.47 2.51
CA LYS A 38 -12.44 -11.84 1.17
C LYS A 38 -12.84 -10.36 1.23
N LYS A 39 -12.45 -9.67 2.30
CA LYS A 39 -12.65 -8.25 2.51
C LYS A 39 -11.34 -7.50 2.33
N ASN A 40 -11.41 -6.20 2.10
CA ASN A 40 -10.23 -5.36 2.20
C ASN A 40 -9.71 -5.37 3.64
N ASN A 41 -8.39 -5.39 3.80
CA ASN A 41 -7.74 -5.20 5.09
C ASN A 41 -6.97 -3.88 5.04
N LEU A 42 -7.20 -2.99 5.99
CA LEU A 42 -6.43 -1.77 6.17
C LEU A 42 -5.53 -1.94 7.38
N VAL A 43 -4.22 -2.02 7.16
CA VAL A 43 -3.22 -2.26 8.21
C VAL A 43 -2.55 -0.93 8.54
N ILE A 44 -2.71 -0.49 9.78
CA ILE A 44 -2.13 0.74 10.31
C ILE A 44 -0.96 0.36 11.20
N THR A 45 0.21 0.91 10.93
CA THR A 45 1.41 0.77 11.76
C THR A 45 1.80 2.11 12.36
N ASN A 46 2.66 2.09 13.35
CA ASN A 46 3.11 3.30 14.01
C ASN A 46 4.01 4.17 13.11
N SER A 47 4.98 3.56 12.44
CA SER A 47 6.00 4.26 11.67
C SER A 47 6.06 3.80 10.22
N LEU A 48 6.66 4.63 9.35
CA LEU A 48 6.92 4.28 7.95
C LEU A 48 7.85 3.06 7.82
N TYR A 49 8.85 2.94 8.70
CA TYR A 49 9.75 1.79 8.73
C TYR A 49 8.97 0.49 8.99
N GLU A 50 8.09 0.50 9.98
CA GLU A 50 7.26 -0.66 10.32
C GLU A 50 6.25 -0.98 9.21
N ALA A 51 5.65 0.04 8.59
CA ALA A 51 4.77 -0.13 7.44
C ALA A 51 5.49 -0.84 6.28
N ASN A 52 6.70 -0.41 5.96
CA ASN A 52 7.51 -1.03 4.92
C ASN A 52 7.90 -2.48 5.26
N ASP A 53 8.24 -2.77 6.52
CA ASP A 53 8.55 -4.13 6.98
C ASP A 53 7.32 -5.06 6.84
N VAL A 54 6.15 -4.62 7.29
CA VAL A 54 4.89 -5.36 7.17
C VAL A 54 4.48 -5.55 5.71
N TYR A 55 4.60 -4.51 4.89
CA TYR A 55 4.33 -4.56 3.45
C TYR A 55 5.19 -5.62 2.76
N ASN A 56 6.50 -5.58 2.97
CA ASN A 56 7.43 -6.54 2.36
C ASN A 56 7.17 -7.99 2.82
N ARG A 57 6.82 -8.20 4.09
CA ARG A 57 6.44 -9.53 4.60
C ARG A 57 5.16 -10.05 3.94
N LEU A 58 4.16 -9.19 3.75
CA LEU A 58 2.90 -9.55 3.11
C LEU A 58 3.06 -9.88 1.62
N LEU A 59 3.99 -9.22 0.92
CA LEU A 59 4.32 -9.54 -0.48
C LEU A 59 4.83 -10.98 -0.66
N ASN A 60 5.42 -11.60 0.36
CA ASN A 60 5.82 -13.00 0.32
C ASN A 60 4.62 -13.97 0.23
N TYR A 61 3.42 -13.52 0.60
CA TYR A 61 2.21 -14.34 0.59
C TYR A 61 1.27 -14.03 -0.57
N THR A 62 1.24 -12.77 -1.04
CA THR A 62 0.31 -12.35 -2.09
C THR A 62 0.76 -11.07 -2.79
N ASN A 63 0.43 -10.95 -4.07
CA ASN A 63 0.60 -9.72 -4.85
C ASN A 63 -0.56 -8.71 -4.65
N LYS A 64 -1.57 -9.04 -3.84
CA LYS A 64 -2.70 -8.16 -3.53
C LYS A 64 -2.44 -7.27 -2.34
N VAL A 65 -1.23 -6.76 -2.21
CA VAL A 65 -0.83 -5.81 -1.18
C VAL A 65 -0.59 -4.46 -1.84
N LEU A 66 -1.12 -3.42 -1.23
CA LEU A 66 -0.92 -2.03 -1.65
C LEU A 66 -0.22 -1.28 -0.52
N PHE A 67 0.63 -0.32 -0.90
CA PHE A 67 1.39 0.47 0.04
C PHE A 67 0.94 1.93 -0.03
N PHE A 68 0.64 2.52 1.13
CA PHE A 68 0.28 3.92 1.27
C PHE A 68 1.21 4.59 2.29
N PRO A 69 2.49 4.83 1.91
CA PRO A 69 3.52 5.38 2.80
C PRO A 69 3.36 6.89 2.98
N MET A 70 3.65 7.39 4.18
CA MET A 70 3.69 8.82 4.44
C MET A 70 4.79 9.21 5.42
N ASP A 71 5.58 10.20 5.05
CA ASP A 71 6.47 10.91 5.97
C ASP A 71 5.70 11.95 6.78
N ASP A 72 6.37 12.63 7.71
CA ASP A 72 5.80 13.79 8.39
C ASP A 72 5.49 14.89 7.37
N PHE A 73 4.20 15.17 7.20
CA PHE A 73 3.72 16.21 6.29
C PHE A 73 3.25 17.49 7.01
N ILE A 74 3.23 17.47 8.34
CA ILE A 74 2.64 18.53 9.15
C ILE A 74 3.71 19.53 9.55
N THR A 75 4.72 19.06 10.28
CA THR A 75 5.77 19.91 10.86
C THR A 75 6.97 20.07 9.92
N SER A 76 7.15 19.16 8.98
CA SER A 76 8.23 19.26 8.00
C SER A 76 7.95 20.35 6.96
N GLU A 77 8.87 21.29 6.83
CA GLU A 77 8.91 22.28 5.75
C GLU A 77 9.53 21.71 4.47
N VAL A 78 10.06 20.50 4.52
CA VAL A 78 10.72 19.84 3.38
C VAL A 78 9.67 19.60 2.29
N THR A 79 9.85 20.31 1.20
CA THR A 79 8.95 20.26 0.03
C THR A 79 9.18 19.00 -0.83
N ASP A 80 10.30 18.31 -0.64
CA ASP A 80 10.70 17.16 -1.43
C ASP A 80 10.21 15.86 -0.80
N ILE A 81 8.93 15.60 -0.98
CA ILE A 81 8.37 14.25 -0.75
C ILE A 81 9.00 13.32 -1.80
N SER A 82 9.48 12.15 -1.37
CA SER A 82 9.99 11.15 -2.31
C SER A 82 8.98 10.90 -3.44
N PRO A 83 9.34 11.10 -4.70
CA PRO A 83 8.42 10.85 -5.83
C PRO A 83 7.87 9.43 -5.83
N GLU A 84 8.64 8.45 -5.34
CA GLU A 84 8.24 7.05 -5.22
C GLU A 84 7.06 6.90 -4.27
N PHE A 85 7.07 7.57 -3.11
CA PHE A 85 5.95 7.53 -2.17
C PHE A 85 4.68 8.19 -2.72
N VAL A 86 4.83 9.24 -3.53
CA VAL A 86 3.68 9.84 -4.24
C VAL A 86 3.07 8.83 -5.20
N ILE A 87 3.91 8.16 -5.99
CA ILE A 87 3.47 7.13 -6.96
C ILE A 87 2.80 5.96 -6.22
N ASP A 88 3.37 5.47 -5.13
CA ASP A 88 2.80 4.36 -4.34
C ASP A 88 1.42 4.72 -3.81
N ARG A 89 1.26 5.92 -3.24
CA ARG A 89 -0.03 6.37 -2.72
C ARG A 89 -1.07 6.55 -3.82
N LEU A 90 -0.74 7.22 -4.90
CA LEU A 90 -1.66 7.45 -6.02
C LEU A 90 -2.05 6.13 -6.69
N THR A 91 -1.09 5.22 -6.91
CA THR A 91 -1.35 3.86 -7.41
C THR A 91 -2.30 3.10 -6.47
N THR A 92 -2.11 3.24 -5.16
CA THR A 92 -3.01 2.66 -4.17
C THR A 92 -4.42 3.21 -4.30
N LEU A 93 -4.58 4.55 -4.35
CA LEU A 93 -5.89 5.18 -4.52
C LEU A 93 -6.57 4.74 -5.81
N ASN A 94 -5.86 4.71 -6.92
CA ASN A 94 -6.39 4.28 -8.23
C ASN A 94 -6.91 2.84 -8.19
N LYS A 95 -6.14 1.91 -7.61
CA LYS A 95 -6.56 0.51 -7.49
C LYS A 95 -7.76 0.34 -6.57
N LEU A 96 -7.89 1.15 -5.54
CA LEU A 96 -9.02 1.12 -4.61
C LEU A 96 -10.33 1.64 -5.21
N LEU A 97 -10.30 2.43 -6.29
CA LEU A 97 -11.49 2.81 -7.04
C LEU A 97 -12.09 1.65 -7.84
N GLY A 98 -11.34 0.60 -8.05
CA GLY A 98 -11.78 -0.63 -8.73
C GLY A 98 -12.54 -1.59 -7.80
N SER A 99 -12.90 -2.75 -8.33
CA SER A 99 -13.61 -3.81 -7.59
C SER A 99 -12.69 -4.81 -6.90
N GLY A 100 -11.38 -4.66 -7.02
CA GLY A 100 -10.37 -5.53 -6.40
C GLY A 100 -10.46 -5.51 -4.87
N LYS A 101 -10.00 -6.59 -4.24
CA LYS A 101 -9.80 -6.65 -2.80
C LYS A 101 -8.31 -6.71 -2.51
N TYR A 102 -7.88 -5.92 -1.53
CA TYR A 102 -6.47 -5.70 -1.23
C TYR A 102 -6.20 -5.66 0.27
N ILE A 103 -4.96 -5.93 0.63
CA ILE A 103 -4.39 -5.56 1.92
C ILE A 103 -3.68 -4.23 1.71
N VAL A 104 -4.16 -3.17 2.32
CA VAL A 104 -3.56 -1.83 2.25
C VAL A 104 -2.74 -1.61 3.50
N VAL A 105 -1.46 -1.35 3.36
CA VAL A 105 -0.55 -1.07 4.48
C VAL A 105 -0.21 0.42 4.49
N THR A 106 -0.40 1.04 5.64
CA THR A 106 -0.08 2.46 5.87
C THR A 106 0.50 2.66 7.27
N ASN A 107 1.07 3.82 7.51
CA ASN A 107 1.51 4.25 8.84
C ASN A 107 0.58 5.32 9.43
N LEU A 108 0.84 5.71 10.69
CA LEU A 108 0.05 6.71 11.40
C LEU A 108 -0.12 8.01 10.60
N MET A 109 0.95 8.53 10.02
CA MET A 109 0.88 9.76 9.21
C MET A 109 0.01 9.57 7.96
N GLY A 110 0.05 8.40 7.33
CA GLY A 110 -0.75 8.10 6.14
C GLY A 110 -2.24 7.97 6.43
N ILE A 111 -2.61 7.36 7.56
CA ILE A 111 -4.02 7.20 7.93
C ILE A 111 -4.67 8.51 8.36
N LEU A 112 -3.91 9.41 8.99
CA LEU A 112 -4.43 10.70 9.46
C LEU A 112 -4.51 11.77 8.36
N ARG A 113 -3.95 11.51 7.18
CA ARG A 113 -3.92 12.46 6.08
C ARG A 113 -5.29 12.74 5.49
N TYR A 114 -5.62 14.01 5.22
CA TYR A 114 -6.76 14.36 4.39
C TYR A 114 -6.51 13.96 2.93
N LEU A 115 -7.50 13.35 2.34
CA LEU A 115 -7.52 12.98 0.92
C LEU A 115 -8.69 13.68 0.22
N PRO A 116 -8.62 13.90 -1.10
CA PRO A 116 -9.76 14.41 -1.83
C PRO A 116 -10.95 13.45 -1.69
N ASN A 117 -12.15 14.00 -1.75
CA ASN A 117 -13.35 13.17 -1.72
C ASN A 117 -13.30 12.11 -2.84
N THR A 118 -13.70 10.89 -2.52
CA THR A 118 -13.63 9.75 -3.46
C THR A 118 -14.37 9.99 -4.78
N LYS A 119 -15.51 10.71 -4.72
CA LYS A 119 -16.30 11.06 -5.92
C LYS A 119 -15.57 12.10 -6.75
N LEU A 120 -14.98 13.12 -6.09
CA LEU A 120 -14.18 14.15 -6.76
C LEU A 120 -12.99 13.52 -7.46
N TYR A 121 -12.23 12.66 -6.75
CA TYR A 121 -11.07 11.97 -7.32
C TYR A 121 -11.47 11.17 -8.57
N LYS A 122 -12.55 10.41 -8.50
CA LYS A 122 -13.07 9.62 -9.63
C LYS A 122 -13.49 10.49 -10.82
N ASN A 123 -14.13 11.65 -10.55
CA ASN A 123 -14.58 12.57 -11.61
C ASN A 123 -13.44 13.32 -12.29
N LYS A 124 -12.27 13.40 -11.64
CA LYS A 124 -11.07 14.04 -12.21
C LYS A 124 -10.28 13.10 -13.14
N ILE A 125 -10.58 11.80 -13.18
CA ILE A 125 -9.96 10.87 -14.12
C ILE A 125 -10.38 11.26 -15.54
N ILE A 126 -9.42 11.45 -16.43
CA ILE A 126 -9.66 11.78 -17.82
C ILE A 126 -9.62 10.50 -18.65
N ASP A 127 -10.69 10.21 -19.35
CA ASP A 127 -10.78 9.06 -20.28
C ASP A 127 -10.77 9.63 -21.71
N ILE A 128 -9.76 9.28 -22.51
CA ILE A 128 -9.63 9.73 -23.88
C ILE A 128 -9.55 8.54 -24.83
N ASN A 129 -10.13 8.73 -26.01
CA ASN A 129 -10.14 7.75 -27.07
C ASN A 129 -9.64 8.39 -28.37
N LYS A 130 -9.07 7.58 -29.24
CA LYS A 130 -8.83 8.00 -30.62
C LYS A 130 -10.14 8.48 -31.26
N ASP A 131 -10.05 9.47 -32.14
CA ASP A 131 -11.17 10.12 -32.83
C ASP A 131 -12.14 10.89 -31.90
N MET A 132 -11.75 11.12 -30.63
CA MET A 132 -12.51 11.93 -29.66
C MET A 132 -12.26 13.44 -29.91
N ASP A 133 -13.33 14.21 -29.94
CA ASP A 133 -13.26 15.67 -29.96
C ASP A 133 -13.11 16.21 -28.53
N ILE A 134 -12.05 16.94 -28.29
CA ILE A 134 -11.77 17.61 -27.02
C ILE A 134 -10.97 18.89 -27.30
N ASP A 135 -11.43 20.02 -26.79
CA ASP A 135 -10.66 21.26 -26.86
C ASP A 135 -9.27 21.03 -26.27
N ARG A 136 -8.25 21.24 -27.08
CA ARG A 136 -6.86 20.94 -26.75
C ARG A 136 -6.35 21.75 -25.57
N ASP A 137 -6.71 23.02 -25.49
CA ASP A 137 -6.23 23.90 -24.44
C ASP A 137 -6.96 23.62 -23.11
N ASP A 138 -8.24 23.24 -23.17
CA ASP A 138 -8.99 22.73 -22.01
C ASP A 138 -8.38 21.41 -21.49
N PHE A 139 -7.98 20.52 -22.41
CA PHE A 139 -7.30 19.26 -22.03
C PHE A 139 -5.95 19.53 -21.34
N ILE A 140 -5.15 20.47 -21.86
CA ILE A 140 -3.89 20.88 -21.22
C ILE A 140 -4.14 21.45 -19.81
N ASN A 141 -5.13 22.31 -19.66
CA ASN A 141 -5.48 22.89 -18.35
C ASN A 141 -5.93 21.80 -17.36
N LYS A 142 -6.71 20.81 -17.82
CA LYS A 142 -7.07 19.65 -16.98
C LYS A 142 -5.85 18.87 -16.54
N LEU A 143 -4.83 18.67 -17.40
CA LEU A 143 -3.60 18.00 -17.00
C LEU A 143 -2.82 18.78 -15.92
N PHE A 144 -2.79 20.10 -16.00
CA PHE A 144 -2.21 20.94 -14.94
C PHE A 144 -2.99 20.79 -13.63
N ASP A 145 -4.33 20.77 -13.69
CA ASP A 145 -5.18 20.57 -12.51
C ASP A 145 -4.98 19.18 -11.89
N LEU A 146 -4.63 18.18 -12.71
CA LEU A 146 -4.27 16.83 -12.27
C LEU A 146 -2.85 16.72 -11.70
N GLY A 147 -2.06 17.81 -11.70
CA GLY A 147 -0.72 17.84 -11.12
C GLY A 147 0.41 17.45 -12.08
N TYR A 148 0.17 17.32 -13.39
CA TYR A 148 1.22 17.06 -14.35
C TYR A 148 2.10 18.31 -14.55
N GLU A 149 3.42 18.10 -14.51
CA GLU A 149 4.41 19.15 -14.65
C GLU A 149 4.81 19.33 -16.12
N LYS A 150 4.79 20.58 -16.61
CA LYS A 150 5.24 20.88 -17.97
C LYS A 150 6.76 20.95 -18.04
N VAL A 151 7.33 20.11 -18.90
CA VAL A 151 8.77 20.03 -19.17
C VAL A 151 9.05 20.14 -20.68
N PRO A 152 10.29 20.45 -21.11
CA PRO A 152 10.64 20.45 -22.53
C PRO A 152 10.58 19.04 -23.17
N VAL A 153 10.98 18.00 -22.42
CA VAL A 153 11.02 16.60 -22.82
C VAL A 153 10.66 15.73 -21.63
N VAL A 154 9.70 14.83 -21.81
CA VAL A 154 9.25 13.91 -20.76
C VAL A 154 10.35 12.88 -20.46
N SER A 155 10.65 12.71 -19.17
CA SER A 155 11.68 11.80 -18.67
C SER A 155 11.22 10.91 -17.50
N ARG A 156 10.18 11.32 -16.77
CA ARG A 156 9.67 10.59 -15.60
C ARG A 156 8.15 10.69 -15.49
N THR A 157 7.56 9.80 -14.71
CA THR A 157 6.13 9.81 -14.39
C THR A 157 5.70 11.16 -13.81
N GLY A 158 4.53 11.65 -14.23
CA GLY A 158 3.98 12.95 -13.80
C GLY A 158 4.39 14.13 -14.67
N GLU A 159 5.25 13.93 -15.67
CA GLU A 159 5.65 14.98 -16.60
C GLU A 159 4.79 14.98 -17.87
N MET A 160 4.64 16.18 -18.46
CA MET A 160 4.07 16.38 -19.77
C MET A 160 4.88 17.36 -20.61
N ALA A 161 4.96 17.16 -21.93
CA ALA A 161 5.60 18.06 -22.88
C ALA A 161 4.61 18.41 -23.99
N ILE A 162 4.55 19.71 -24.34
CA ILE A 162 3.59 20.24 -25.31
C ILE A 162 4.36 20.80 -26.50
N ARG A 163 4.16 20.25 -27.70
CA ARG A 163 4.85 20.64 -28.93
C ARG A 163 3.85 20.78 -30.09
N GLY A 164 3.35 21.99 -30.29
CA GLY A 164 2.33 22.24 -31.32
C GLY A 164 1.07 21.40 -31.05
N TYR A 165 0.73 20.50 -31.96
CA TYR A 165 -0.42 19.59 -31.85
C TYR A 165 -0.09 18.24 -31.18
N VAL A 166 1.09 18.10 -30.61
CA VAL A 166 1.53 16.89 -29.93
C VAL A 166 1.66 17.15 -28.44
N ILE A 167 1.08 16.26 -27.65
CA ILE A 167 1.19 16.25 -26.19
C ILE A 167 1.77 14.91 -25.77
N ASP A 168 2.96 14.95 -25.19
CA ASP A 168 3.59 13.78 -24.56
C ASP A 168 3.30 13.80 -23.07
N ILE A 169 2.90 12.69 -22.50
CA ILE A 169 2.58 12.55 -21.06
C ILE A 169 3.17 11.24 -20.54
N PHE A 170 3.70 11.25 -19.32
CA PHE A 170 4.02 10.00 -18.63
C PHE A 170 3.03 9.78 -17.48
N PRO A 171 1.90 9.09 -17.76
CA PRO A 171 0.88 8.87 -16.74
C PRO A 171 1.35 7.89 -15.67
N ILE A 172 0.76 8.00 -14.48
CA ILE A 172 0.91 7.01 -13.44
C ILE A 172 0.33 5.65 -13.91
N GLU A 173 0.88 4.53 -13.43
CA GLU A 173 0.51 3.15 -13.78
C GLU A 173 0.93 2.70 -15.20
N PHE A 174 1.72 3.48 -15.91
CA PHE A 174 2.26 3.11 -17.22
C PHE A 174 3.78 2.94 -17.14
N ASP A 175 4.28 1.90 -17.78
CA ASP A 175 5.73 1.65 -17.89
C ASP A 175 6.40 2.56 -18.93
N ASN A 176 5.63 3.09 -19.88
CA ASN A 176 6.10 3.96 -20.93
C ASN A 176 5.20 5.18 -21.06
N PRO A 177 5.76 6.34 -21.42
CA PRO A 177 4.96 7.53 -21.71
C PRO A 177 4.13 7.37 -22.98
N ILE A 178 3.11 8.20 -23.10
CA ILE A 178 2.19 8.25 -24.23
C ILE A 178 2.34 9.56 -25.00
N ARG A 179 2.19 9.48 -26.31
CA ARG A 179 2.11 10.59 -27.24
C ARG A 179 0.70 10.69 -27.79
N ILE A 180 0.08 11.85 -27.65
CA ILE A 180 -1.25 12.18 -28.16
C ILE A 180 -1.08 13.20 -29.26
N GLU A 181 -1.49 12.85 -30.46
CA GLU A 181 -1.44 13.72 -31.65
C GLU A 181 -2.83 14.26 -31.93
N PHE A 182 -2.94 15.58 -32.16
CA PHE A 182 -4.19 16.27 -32.44
C PHE A 182 -4.27 16.71 -33.89
N TRP A 183 -5.48 16.61 -34.46
CA TRP A 183 -5.85 17.27 -35.69
C TRP A 183 -6.97 18.28 -35.38
N GLY A 184 -6.63 19.58 -35.22
CA GLY A 184 -7.54 20.54 -34.61
C GLY A 184 -7.83 20.18 -33.17
N ASP A 185 -9.11 19.96 -32.85
CA ASP A 185 -9.60 19.52 -31.52
C ASP A 185 -9.91 18.03 -31.49
N THR A 186 -9.60 17.25 -32.54
CA THR A 186 -9.80 15.81 -32.59
C THR A 186 -8.50 15.09 -32.28
N ILE A 187 -8.55 14.06 -31.43
CA ILE A 187 -7.42 13.16 -31.15
C ILE A 187 -7.22 12.23 -32.35
N ASP A 188 -6.18 12.47 -33.16
CA ASP A 188 -5.85 11.68 -34.34
C ASP A 188 -5.20 10.34 -33.97
N SER A 189 -4.27 10.36 -33.01
CA SER A 189 -3.60 9.13 -32.59
C SER A 189 -3.14 9.18 -31.12
N ILE A 190 -3.09 8.00 -30.49
CA ILE A 190 -2.50 7.79 -29.16
C ILE A 190 -1.49 6.65 -29.29
N LYS A 191 -0.23 6.89 -28.89
CA LYS A 191 0.88 5.92 -29.05
C LYS A 191 1.75 5.88 -27.82
N TYR A 192 2.24 4.70 -27.45
CA TYR A 192 3.39 4.60 -26.55
C TYR A 192 4.66 5.04 -27.26
N PHE A 193 5.60 5.62 -26.52
CA PHE A 193 6.95 5.87 -27.01
C PHE A 193 8.01 5.50 -25.98
N VAL A 194 9.22 5.26 -26.46
CA VAL A 194 10.37 4.91 -25.61
C VAL A 194 11.10 6.18 -25.20
N LEU A 195 11.52 6.27 -23.94
CA LEU A 195 12.18 7.47 -23.40
C LEU A 195 13.53 7.76 -24.07
N ASP A 196 14.32 6.72 -24.36
CA ASP A 196 15.70 6.87 -24.84
C ASP A 196 15.79 7.53 -26.23
N ASP A 197 14.94 7.14 -27.14
CA ASP A 197 14.94 7.61 -28.54
C ASP A 197 13.74 8.48 -28.93
N GLN A 198 12.76 8.60 -28.03
CA GLN A 198 11.51 9.34 -28.24
C GLN A 198 10.68 8.82 -29.42
N ILE A 199 10.91 7.56 -29.85
CA ILE A 199 10.22 6.94 -30.99
C ILE A 199 8.93 6.29 -30.52
N SER A 200 7.82 6.64 -31.19
CA SER A 200 6.52 6.02 -30.97
C SER A 200 6.52 4.60 -31.56
N ASN A 201 6.07 3.62 -30.76
CA ASN A 201 6.13 2.21 -31.17
C ASN A 201 4.76 1.54 -31.30
N THR A 202 3.86 1.71 -30.35
CA THR A 202 2.60 0.97 -30.29
C THR A 202 1.42 1.93 -30.20
N SER A 203 0.46 1.81 -31.13
CA SER A 203 -0.79 2.56 -31.08
C SER A 203 -1.77 1.92 -30.10
N ILE A 204 -2.53 2.76 -29.39
CA ILE A 204 -3.61 2.37 -28.51
C ILE A 204 -4.88 3.17 -28.85
N ASP A 205 -6.05 2.57 -28.66
CA ASP A 205 -7.31 3.20 -29.01
C ASP A 205 -7.85 4.09 -27.88
N SER A 206 -7.50 3.82 -26.64
CA SER A 206 -7.98 4.54 -25.47
C SER A 206 -6.98 4.54 -24.33
N VAL A 207 -7.05 5.55 -23.48
CA VAL A 207 -6.25 5.65 -22.26
C VAL A 207 -6.98 6.41 -21.16
N LYS A 208 -6.79 5.95 -19.91
CA LYS A 208 -7.22 6.65 -18.70
C LYS A 208 -6.03 7.38 -18.10
N ILE A 209 -6.18 8.66 -17.89
CA ILE A 209 -5.17 9.50 -17.25
C ILE A 209 -5.66 9.81 -15.84
N TYR A 210 -4.92 9.29 -14.87
CA TYR A 210 -5.20 9.47 -13.45
C TYR A 210 -4.53 10.73 -12.91
N PRO A 211 -5.06 11.34 -11.83
CA PRO A 211 -4.38 12.43 -11.15
C PRO A 211 -2.96 12.05 -10.70
N TYR A 212 -2.02 12.96 -10.88
CA TYR A 212 -0.66 12.89 -10.32
C TYR A 212 -0.52 13.78 -9.07
N THR A 213 -1.61 14.05 -8.41
CA THR A 213 -1.66 14.81 -7.15
C THR A 213 -2.79 14.31 -6.26
N GLU A 214 -2.56 14.37 -4.95
CA GLU A 214 -3.62 14.18 -3.95
C GLU A 214 -4.33 15.51 -3.62
N PHE A 215 -3.80 16.66 -4.07
CA PHE A 215 -4.41 17.98 -3.88
C PHE A 215 -5.40 18.26 -5.02
N LEU A 216 -6.62 17.77 -4.86
CA LEU A 216 -7.72 17.98 -5.80
C LEU A 216 -8.83 18.75 -5.14
N ILE A 217 -9.33 19.77 -5.81
CA ILE A 217 -10.43 20.63 -5.35
C ILE A 217 -11.50 20.74 -6.44
N ASP A 218 -12.73 21.10 -6.02
CA ASP A 218 -13.79 21.48 -6.92
C ASP A 218 -13.53 22.88 -7.47
N GLY A 219 -13.68 23.05 -8.79
CA GLY A 219 -13.46 24.33 -9.47
C GLY A 219 -12.04 24.53 -10.00
N LYS A 220 -11.74 25.78 -10.38
CA LYS A 220 -10.41 26.17 -10.92
C LYS A 220 -9.47 26.50 -9.78
N ILE A 221 -8.25 26.01 -9.88
CA ILE A 221 -7.17 26.34 -8.97
C ILE A 221 -6.69 27.76 -9.31
N GLY A 222 -6.90 28.71 -8.39
CA GLY A 222 -6.40 30.08 -8.52
C GLY A 222 -4.89 30.19 -8.28
N ASP A 223 -4.29 31.29 -8.72
CA ASP A 223 -2.84 31.51 -8.64
C ASP A 223 -2.30 31.64 -7.19
N ASN A 224 -3.16 31.96 -6.24
CA ASN A 224 -2.80 32.19 -4.82
C ASN A 224 -3.05 30.98 -3.91
N ILE A 225 -3.38 29.80 -4.45
CA ILE A 225 -3.65 28.62 -3.65
C ILE A 225 -2.35 27.94 -3.25
N ILE A 226 -2.15 27.73 -1.95
CA ILE A 226 -1.06 26.94 -1.43
C ILE A 226 -1.38 25.46 -1.66
N ARG A 227 -0.80 24.86 -2.70
CA ARG A 227 -1.02 23.46 -3.11
C ARG A 227 -0.28 22.47 -2.22
N LYS A 228 -0.28 22.69 -0.90
CA LYS A 228 0.22 21.72 0.06
C LYS A 228 -0.94 20.91 0.63
N GLN A 229 -0.80 19.61 0.66
CA GLN A 229 -1.87 18.68 1.06
C GLN A 229 -2.42 18.96 2.45
N LYS A 230 -1.58 19.42 3.38
CA LYS A 230 -2.02 19.77 4.74
C LYS A 230 -3.06 20.90 4.80
N TYR A 231 -3.19 21.68 3.73
CA TYR A 231 -4.19 22.76 3.62
C TYR A 231 -5.40 22.38 2.76
N LEU A 232 -5.56 21.11 2.37
CA LEU A 232 -6.67 20.69 1.51
C LEU A 232 -8.04 21.08 2.09
N LEU A 233 -8.19 20.99 3.40
CA LEU A 233 -9.46 21.34 4.08
C LEU A 233 -9.82 22.84 3.92
N ASN A 234 -8.85 23.73 3.70
CA ASN A 234 -9.12 25.16 3.49
C ASN A 234 -9.73 25.46 2.12
N TYR A 235 -9.62 24.51 1.17
CA TYR A 235 -10.05 24.69 -0.21
C TYR A 235 -11.11 23.69 -0.66
N SER A 236 -11.49 22.76 0.19
CA SER A 236 -12.48 21.73 -0.13
C SER A 236 -13.47 21.56 1.02
N ASP A 237 -14.76 21.68 0.71
CA ASP A 237 -15.87 21.49 1.67
C ASP A 237 -16.01 20.02 2.10
N SER A 238 -15.44 19.08 1.35
CA SER A 238 -15.51 17.67 1.68
C SER A 238 -14.18 16.96 1.37
N VAL A 239 -13.62 16.37 2.41
CA VAL A 239 -12.41 15.55 2.35
C VAL A 239 -12.74 14.13 2.77
N SER A 240 -11.89 13.18 2.40
CA SER A 240 -11.98 11.77 2.78
C SER A 240 -10.74 11.34 3.56
N GLY A 241 -10.89 10.30 4.37
CA GLY A 241 -9.77 9.54 4.89
C GLY A 241 -9.45 8.34 3.98
N LEU A 242 -8.33 7.68 4.23
CA LEU A 242 -7.96 6.47 3.48
C LEU A 242 -9.01 5.37 3.64
N TRP A 243 -9.67 5.27 4.79
CA TRP A 243 -10.75 4.30 5.05
C TRP A 243 -11.98 4.48 4.16
N ASP A 244 -12.23 5.68 3.65
CA ASP A 244 -13.32 5.93 2.70
C ASP A 244 -13.03 5.35 1.31
N TYR A 245 -11.75 5.26 0.93
CA TYR A 245 -11.30 4.58 -0.28
C TYR A 245 -11.31 3.05 -0.12
N VAL A 246 -11.06 2.56 1.10
CA VAL A 246 -10.99 1.12 1.39
C VAL A 246 -12.36 0.60 1.83
N SER A 247 -13.29 0.51 0.90
CA SER A 247 -14.67 0.07 1.18
C SER A 247 -14.74 -1.37 1.72
N ASP A 248 -15.72 -1.65 2.61
CA ASP A 248 -15.94 -2.97 3.24
C ASP A 248 -14.63 -3.57 3.80
N SER A 249 -13.95 -2.80 4.64
CA SER A 249 -12.66 -3.16 5.20
C SER A 249 -12.72 -3.58 6.65
N VAL A 250 -11.69 -4.32 7.07
CA VAL A 250 -11.33 -4.54 8.46
C VAL A 250 -10.06 -3.75 8.74
N ILE A 251 -10.02 -3.02 9.85
CA ILE A 251 -8.83 -2.26 10.25
C ILE A 251 -8.00 -3.09 11.21
N PHE A 252 -6.73 -3.26 10.89
CA PHE A 252 -5.72 -3.85 11.75
C PHE A 252 -4.85 -2.73 12.32
N TYR A 253 -4.87 -2.59 13.65
CA TYR A 253 -3.92 -1.75 14.36
C TYR A 253 -2.72 -2.61 14.75
N TYR A 254 -1.60 -2.37 14.11
CA TYR A 254 -0.35 -3.10 14.36
C TYR A 254 0.41 -2.41 15.48
N ASP A 255 0.34 -2.95 16.71
CA ASP A 255 0.77 -2.34 17.96
C ASP A 255 0.00 -1.04 18.31
N TYR A 256 -1.28 -1.21 18.66
CA TYR A 256 -2.19 -0.10 18.95
C TYR A 256 -1.65 0.88 20.00
N ASN A 257 -0.93 0.39 21.03
CA ASN A 257 -0.39 1.24 22.09
C ASN A 257 0.65 2.22 21.59
N GLN A 258 1.55 1.75 20.73
CA GLN A 258 2.54 2.63 20.12
C GLN A 258 1.88 3.65 19.20
N ILE A 259 0.85 3.24 18.45
CA ILE A 259 0.09 4.15 17.58
C ILE A 259 -0.54 5.28 18.39
N ILE A 260 -1.21 4.97 19.53
CA ILE A 260 -1.86 5.97 20.39
C ILE A 260 -0.82 6.89 21.05
N ASN A 261 0.28 6.34 21.55
CA ASN A 261 1.35 7.13 22.15
C ASN A 261 1.97 8.11 21.13
N SER A 262 2.25 7.64 19.93
CA SER A 262 2.79 8.48 18.86
C SER A 262 1.79 9.52 18.36
N TYR A 263 0.50 9.18 18.33
CA TYR A 263 -0.55 10.14 18.02
C TYR A 263 -0.62 11.26 19.07
N SER A 264 -0.53 10.93 20.35
CA SER A 264 -0.53 11.92 21.42
C SER A 264 0.66 12.88 21.30
N LEU A 265 1.86 12.34 21.06
CA LEU A 265 3.06 13.15 20.83
C LEU A 265 2.95 14.03 19.58
N LEU A 266 2.39 13.48 18.49
CA LEU A 266 2.14 14.25 17.26
C LEU A 266 1.20 15.43 17.52
N ARG A 267 0.15 15.25 18.32
CA ARG A 267 -0.76 16.33 18.74
C ARG A 267 -0.05 17.44 19.50
N GLU A 268 0.85 17.10 20.41
CA GLU A 268 1.67 18.08 21.14
C GLU A 268 2.56 18.88 20.18
N ASN A 269 3.25 18.20 19.25
CA ASN A 269 4.11 18.85 18.26
C ASN A 269 3.32 19.80 17.34
N ILE A 270 2.07 19.45 16.98
CA ILE A 270 1.21 20.33 16.18
C ILE A 270 0.85 21.60 16.96
N LEU A 271 0.54 21.48 18.25
CA LEU A 271 0.23 22.65 19.08
C LEU A 271 1.43 23.61 19.20
N GLU A 272 2.66 23.08 19.30
CA GLU A 272 3.87 23.89 19.26
C GLU A 272 4.03 24.57 17.90
N TYR A 273 3.93 23.82 16.82
CA TYR A 273 3.99 24.34 15.45
C TYR A 273 2.96 25.45 15.20
N ASP A 274 1.70 25.24 15.61
CA ASP A 274 0.64 26.23 15.47
C ASP A 274 0.92 27.51 16.27
N SER A 275 1.62 27.42 17.40
CA SER A 275 1.98 28.60 18.20
C SER A 275 2.98 29.53 17.49
N GLU A 276 3.73 29.00 16.51
CA GLU A 276 4.73 29.73 15.73
C GLU A 276 4.14 30.33 14.43
N LEU A 277 2.92 29.91 14.05
CA LEU A 277 2.25 30.39 12.83
C LEU A 277 1.36 31.59 13.11
N ASP A 278 1.20 32.43 12.07
CA ASP A 278 0.20 33.50 12.07
C ASP A 278 -1.22 32.90 12.14
N ASP A 279 -2.14 33.58 12.85
CA ASP A 279 -3.51 33.08 13.09
C ASP A 279 -4.30 32.81 11.81
N ASP A 280 -3.99 33.54 10.73
CA ASP A 280 -4.65 33.37 9.42
C ASP A 280 -4.26 32.06 8.69
N ILE A 281 -3.20 31.38 9.13
CA ILE A 281 -2.66 30.19 8.49
C ILE A 281 -3.04 28.91 9.26
N LYS A 282 -3.50 29.05 10.51
CA LYS A 282 -3.87 27.90 11.36
C LYS A 282 -5.06 27.15 10.78
N THR A 283 -4.94 25.83 10.73
CA THR A 283 -6.00 24.95 10.25
C THR A 283 -5.89 23.57 10.91
N ASN A 284 -6.93 22.76 10.73
CA ASN A 284 -6.79 21.33 10.98
C ASN A 284 -6.00 20.70 9.84
N TYR A 285 -4.87 20.06 10.18
CA TYR A 285 -3.97 19.47 9.19
C TYR A 285 -4.26 18.00 8.92
N MET A 286 -4.97 17.33 9.82
CA MET A 286 -5.18 15.87 9.79
C MET A 286 -6.49 15.49 10.47
N TRP A 287 -6.93 14.26 10.22
CA TRP A 287 -8.00 13.61 10.97
C TRP A 287 -7.61 13.35 12.42
N ASN A 288 -8.59 13.30 13.32
CA ASN A 288 -8.37 12.69 14.62
C ASN A 288 -8.40 11.16 14.48
N ILE A 289 -7.69 10.46 15.36
CA ILE A 289 -7.68 9.00 15.32
C ILE A 289 -9.09 8.43 15.61
N GLU A 290 -9.90 9.15 16.35
CA GLU A 290 -11.28 8.81 16.68
C GLU A 290 -12.22 8.93 15.47
N ASP A 291 -11.87 9.72 14.46
CA ASP A 291 -12.61 9.87 13.22
C ASP A 291 -12.48 8.64 12.31
N ILE A 292 -11.47 7.80 12.56
CA ILE A 292 -11.27 6.55 11.83
C ILE A 292 -12.42 5.60 12.18
N SER A 293 -13.52 5.72 11.42
CA SER A 293 -14.70 4.93 11.70
C SER A 293 -14.66 3.59 10.98
N ASN A 294 -14.64 2.53 11.77
CA ASN A 294 -14.97 1.21 11.27
C ASN A 294 -15.67 0.38 12.34
N LYS A 295 -16.57 -0.47 11.89
CA LYS A 295 -17.33 -1.37 12.78
C LYS A 295 -16.53 -2.60 13.21
N HIS A 296 -15.41 -2.88 12.56
CA HIS A 296 -14.63 -4.08 12.78
C HIS A 296 -13.13 -3.77 12.83
N ASN A 297 -12.57 -3.84 14.02
CA ASN A 297 -11.16 -3.55 14.29
C ASN A 297 -10.46 -4.77 14.90
N ILE A 298 -9.24 -5.03 14.48
CA ILE A 298 -8.38 -6.06 15.04
C ILE A 298 -7.11 -5.39 15.57
N TYR A 299 -6.85 -5.59 16.87
CA TYR A 299 -5.72 -5.01 17.55
C TYR A 299 -4.64 -6.07 17.74
N ILE A 300 -3.53 -5.91 17.04
CA ILE A 300 -2.35 -6.77 17.21
C ILE A 300 -1.48 -6.13 18.27
N LEU A 301 -1.23 -6.83 19.38
CA LEU A 301 -0.54 -6.32 20.55
C LEU A 301 0.57 -7.27 20.97
N ASP A 302 1.65 -6.72 21.51
CA ASP A 302 2.62 -7.50 22.26
C ASP A 302 2.04 -7.97 23.60
N ILE A 303 2.51 -9.13 24.09
CA ILE A 303 2.00 -9.77 25.32
C ILE A 303 2.12 -8.84 26.53
N ASP A 304 3.19 -8.04 26.57
CA ASP A 304 3.50 -7.18 27.71
C ASP A 304 2.71 -5.84 27.72
N ASN A 305 1.97 -5.57 26.64
CA ASN A 305 1.28 -4.31 26.39
C ASN A 305 -0.25 -4.46 26.33
N LEU A 306 -0.81 -5.25 27.25
CA LEU A 306 -2.27 -5.36 27.38
C LEU A 306 -2.84 -4.02 27.85
N ILE A 307 -3.47 -3.28 26.96
CA ILE A 307 -4.36 -2.18 27.33
C ILE A 307 -5.69 -2.77 27.82
N ASP A 308 -6.40 -2.03 28.68
CA ASP A 308 -7.83 -2.18 28.95
C ASP A 308 -8.68 -1.86 27.70
N LEU A 309 -8.47 -2.61 26.61
CA LEU A 309 -9.41 -2.63 25.51
C LEU A 309 -10.56 -3.55 25.93
N ASP A 310 -11.77 -3.00 25.99
CA ASP A 310 -12.99 -3.77 26.25
C ASP A 310 -13.37 -4.63 25.01
N VAL A 311 -12.42 -5.52 24.64
CA VAL A 311 -12.58 -6.44 23.51
C VAL A 311 -12.04 -7.84 23.88
N ASN A 312 -12.60 -8.86 23.26
CA ASN A 312 -12.10 -10.23 23.41
C ASN A 312 -10.64 -10.33 22.99
N ASN A 313 -9.83 -11.09 23.72
CA ASN A 313 -8.43 -11.32 23.39
C ASN A 313 -8.19 -12.76 22.96
N LYS A 314 -7.64 -12.94 21.75
CA LYS A 314 -7.16 -14.23 21.23
C LYS A 314 -5.68 -14.36 21.50
N LYS A 315 -5.33 -15.23 22.45
CA LYS A 315 -3.94 -15.47 22.86
C LYS A 315 -3.33 -16.61 22.06
N TYR A 316 -2.19 -16.33 21.46
CA TYR A 316 -1.33 -17.32 20.82
C TYR A 316 -0.02 -17.43 21.58
N VAL A 317 0.71 -18.52 21.34
CA VAL A 317 2.06 -18.69 21.86
C VAL A 317 2.98 -18.92 20.67
N SER A 318 3.89 -17.99 20.47
CA SER A 318 4.90 -18.09 19.44
C SER A 318 6.30 -17.87 20.01
N HIS A 319 7.29 -18.41 19.34
CA HIS A 319 8.69 -18.23 19.68
C HIS A 319 9.42 -17.73 18.43
N SER A 320 10.33 -16.80 18.61
CA SER A 320 11.24 -16.41 17.54
C SER A 320 12.15 -17.58 17.18
N ILE A 321 12.44 -17.73 15.90
CA ILE A 321 13.42 -18.69 15.40
C ILE A 321 14.75 -17.97 15.28
N ASP A 322 15.85 -18.66 15.62
CA ASP A 322 17.19 -18.13 15.45
C ASP A 322 17.47 -17.75 13.99
N ASN A 323 18.16 -16.66 13.79
CA ASN A 323 18.65 -16.30 12.48
C ASN A 323 19.87 -17.21 12.15
N TYR A 324 19.74 -17.97 11.09
CA TYR A 324 20.81 -18.92 10.69
C TYR A 324 21.94 -18.24 9.92
N CYS A 325 21.75 -17.05 9.37
CA CYS A 325 22.80 -16.29 8.63
C CYS A 325 23.61 -17.14 7.65
N GLY A 326 22.96 -18.07 6.93
CA GLY A 326 23.62 -19.00 6.00
C GLY A 326 24.31 -20.22 6.65
N ASN A 327 24.19 -20.40 7.97
CA ASN A 327 24.71 -21.60 8.66
C ASN A 327 23.75 -22.79 8.47
N PHE A 328 23.95 -23.52 7.38
CA PHE A 328 23.11 -24.69 7.04
C PHE A 328 23.30 -25.87 7.99
N GLU A 329 24.44 -26.01 8.65
CA GLU A 329 24.64 -27.09 9.64
C GLU A 329 23.76 -26.87 10.87
N LYS A 330 23.74 -25.65 11.40
CA LYS A 330 22.86 -25.30 12.52
C LYS A 330 21.39 -25.49 12.12
N LEU A 331 21.01 -25.04 10.92
CA LEU A 331 19.66 -25.27 10.40
C LEU A 331 19.32 -26.76 10.35
N LYS A 332 20.21 -27.62 9.81
CA LYS A 332 20.00 -29.08 9.74
C LYS A 332 19.76 -29.70 11.11
N LEU A 333 20.60 -29.33 12.08
CA LEU A 333 20.47 -29.85 13.46
C LEU A 333 19.15 -29.43 14.09
N ASP A 334 18.73 -28.19 13.94
CA ASP A 334 17.46 -27.70 14.49
C ASP A 334 16.25 -28.33 13.80
N LEU A 335 16.30 -28.51 12.47
CA LEU A 335 15.25 -29.21 11.72
C LEU A 335 15.08 -30.65 12.21
N ILE A 336 16.19 -31.38 12.37
CA ILE A 336 16.15 -32.75 12.91
C ILE A 336 15.54 -32.76 14.33
N ARG A 337 15.92 -31.81 15.18
CA ARG A 337 15.36 -31.66 16.53
C ARG A 337 13.87 -31.43 16.50
N TYR A 338 13.38 -30.50 15.67
CA TYR A 338 11.94 -30.20 15.54
C TYR A 338 11.15 -31.39 15.01
N ILE A 339 11.66 -32.06 13.98
CA ILE A 339 11.02 -33.27 13.41
C ILE A 339 10.94 -34.39 14.46
N LYS A 340 12.04 -34.64 15.20
CA LYS A 340 12.05 -35.66 16.27
C LYS A 340 11.10 -35.32 17.41
N SER A 341 10.82 -34.02 17.65
CA SER A 341 9.82 -33.60 18.65
C SER A 341 8.38 -33.60 18.12
N GLY A 342 8.13 -34.10 16.90
CA GLY A 342 6.81 -34.24 16.29
C GLY A 342 6.26 -32.94 15.69
N LYS A 343 7.09 -31.92 15.55
CA LYS A 343 6.66 -30.64 14.94
C LYS A 343 6.67 -30.75 13.42
N THR A 344 5.72 -30.07 12.79
CA THR A 344 5.73 -29.83 11.35
C THR A 344 6.61 -28.62 11.07
N VAL A 345 7.59 -28.77 10.18
CA VAL A 345 8.47 -27.67 9.76
C VAL A 345 8.11 -27.24 8.36
N ILE A 346 7.96 -25.94 8.15
CA ILE A 346 7.69 -25.32 6.86
C ILE A 346 8.81 -24.33 6.58
N LEU A 347 9.52 -24.50 5.46
CA LEU A 347 10.51 -23.56 4.97
C LEU A 347 9.93 -22.77 3.80
N CYS A 348 9.85 -21.45 3.96
CA CYS A 348 9.48 -20.53 2.88
C CYS A 348 10.77 -20.02 2.24
N VAL A 349 10.90 -20.14 0.93
CA VAL A 349 12.10 -19.77 0.18
C VAL A 349 11.71 -19.11 -1.14
N ASP A 350 12.28 -17.96 -1.44
CA ASP A 350 11.91 -17.14 -2.59
C ASP A 350 12.42 -17.67 -3.94
N ASP A 351 13.55 -18.42 -3.93
CA ASP A 351 14.21 -18.91 -5.15
C ASP A 351 14.25 -20.45 -5.22
N ARG A 352 13.77 -21.01 -6.33
CA ARG A 352 13.85 -22.44 -6.64
C ARG A 352 15.26 -23.03 -6.60
N ASN A 353 16.28 -22.24 -6.94
CA ASN A 353 17.67 -22.70 -6.88
C ASN A 353 18.15 -22.82 -5.44
N VAL A 354 17.73 -21.90 -4.57
CA VAL A 354 18.00 -21.97 -3.12
C VAL A 354 17.29 -23.18 -2.53
N VAL A 355 16.05 -23.46 -2.93
CA VAL A 355 15.32 -24.68 -2.53
C VAL A 355 16.15 -25.94 -2.85
N LYS A 356 16.62 -26.09 -4.10
CA LYS A 356 17.42 -27.25 -4.52
C LYS A 356 18.69 -27.38 -3.70
N ARG A 357 19.39 -26.27 -3.45
CA ARG A 357 20.61 -26.27 -2.61
C ARG A 357 20.33 -26.70 -1.18
N ILE A 358 19.27 -26.17 -0.55
CA ILE A 358 18.87 -26.53 0.81
C ILE A 358 18.56 -28.03 0.87
N VAL A 359 17.76 -28.55 -0.06
CA VAL A 359 17.37 -29.97 -0.09
C VAL A 359 18.59 -30.89 -0.26
N THR A 360 19.47 -30.57 -1.22
CA THR A 360 20.70 -31.35 -1.44
C THR A 360 21.59 -31.34 -0.21
N TYR A 361 21.67 -30.20 0.49
CA TYR A 361 22.52 -30.09 1.67
C TYR A 361 21.93 -30.79 2.91
N LEU A 362 20.60 -30.72 3.06
CA LEU A 362 19.93 -31.30 4.23
C LEU A 362 19.92 -32.82 4.20
N GLU A 363 19.98 -33.46 3.03
CA GLU A 363 19.94 -34.93 2.88
C GLU A 363 18.81 -35.59 3.70
N LEU A 364 17.64 -34.97 3.69
CA LEU A 364 16.48 -35.45 4.44
C LEU A 364 15.57 -36.25 3.50
N ASP A 365 15.33 -37.51 3.84
CA ASP A 365 14.59 -38.46 2.99
C ASP A 365 13.08 -38.19 2.90
N ASP A 366 12.54 -37.36 3.79
CA ASP A 366 11.09 -37.12 3.92
C ASP A 366 10.70 -35.66 3.64
N ILE A 367 11.14 -35.09 2.51
CA ILE A 367 10.79 -33.70 2.13
C ILE A 367 9.63 -33.71 1.13
N ILE A 368 8.53 -33.07 1.50
CA ILE A 368 7.39 -32.87 0.59
C ILE A 368 7.50 -31.44 0.04
N PHE A 369 7.67 -31.31 -1.27
CA PHE A 369 7.62 -30.05 -1.99
C PHE A 369 6.16 -29.70 -2.32
N THR A 370 5.80 -28.43 -2.14
CA THR A 370 4.58 -27.90 -2.72
C THR A 370 4.94 -26.79 -3.70
N ASP A 371 4.37 -26.81 -4.89
CA ASP A 371 4.58 -25.78 -5.92
C ASP A 371 3.84 -24.47 -5.62
N GLU A 372 2.99 -24.45 -4.60
CA GLU A 372 2.30 -23.24 -4.18
C GLU A 372 3.26 -22.36 -3.37
N ASN A 373 3.76 -21.30 -3.98
CA ASN A 373 4.60 -20.25 -3.38
C ASN A 373 5.96 -20.71 -2.82
N ASN A 374 6.66 -21.65 -3.50
CA ASN A 374 8.00 -22.10 -3.10
C ASN A 374 8.10 -22.61 -1.64
N ILE A 375 7.03 -23.17 -1.09
CA ILE A 375 6.98 -23.67 0.29
C ILE A 375 7.44 -25.12 0.34
N ILE A 376 8.45 -25.40 1.15
CA ILE A 376 8.94 -26.75 1.45
C ILE A 376 8.31 -27.19 2.78
N LYS A 377 7.52 -28.28 2.75
CA LYS A 377 7.05 -28.92 3.96
C LYS A 377 7.96 -30.09 4.31
N ILE A 378 8.60 -30.04 5.47
CA ILE A 378 9.42 -31.11 6.01
C ILE A 378 8.66 -31.77 7.15
N GLY A 379 8.34 -33.06 7.03
CA GLY A 379 7.64 -33.79 8.08
C GLY A 379 7.62 -35.29 7.78
N ARG A 380 7.41 -36.15 8.80
CA ARG A 380 7.21 -37.58 8.61
C ARG A 380 6.04 -37.82 7.67
N ALA A 381 6.30 -38.46 6.54
CA ALA A 381 5.25 -39.13 5.81
C ALA A 381 4.58 -40.13 6.78
N SER A 382 3.30 -39.92 7.07
CA SER A 382 2.55 -40.95 7.82
C SER A 382 2.55 -42.20 6.94
N CYS A 383 3.04 -43.31 7.46
CA CYS A 383 3.07 -44.64 6.80
C CYS A 383 1.65 -45.19 6.52
N ARG A 384 0.72 -44.41 6.05
CA ARG A 384 -0.68 -44.82 5.79
C ARG A 384 -1.13 -44.72 4.33
N GLU A 385 -0.23 -44.45 3.40
CA GLU A 385 -0.55 -44.59 1.97
C GLU A 385 0.53 -45.41 1.24
N ARG A 386 0.64 -46.68 1.64
CA ARG A 386 1.09 -47.75 0.78
C ARG A 386 0.00 -48.81 0.78
N VAL A 387 -0.94 -48.69 -0.09
CA VAL A 387 -1.64 -49.82 -0.70
C VAL A 387 -1.82 -49.51 -2.15
#